data_4d17e3a6c71247b797c671375de5664d
#
_entry.id   4d17e3a6c71247b797c671375de5664d
#
_cell.length_a   1.000
_cell.length_b   1.000
_cell.length_c   1.000
_cell.angle_alpha   90.00
_cell.angle_beta   90.00
_cell.angle_gamma   90.00
#
_symmetry.space_group_name_H-M   'P 1'
#
loop_
_entity.id
_entity.type
_entity.pdbx_description
1 polymer ?
#
loop_
_entity_poly.entity_id
_entity_poly.type
_entity_poly.pdbx_seq_one_letter_code
_entity_poly.pdbx_strand_id
1 'polypeptide(L)'
;MAKIYKNKVDEDLLKYGAYFHGIIYEEEIRTNIEEFLKSIEFNEEKIKQIVEVADGSQKDGKPESLEAKILHDAHLLEGGETFLIVKSLITGSLRRQSLLETIEYLETNILNKHHCYLPENIERYKEKEKFAFDFLYKLKTHI
;
A
#
# COMPACT_ATOMS: atom_id res chain seq x y z
N MET A 1 11.35 -6.85 5.50
CA MET A 1 10.19 -7.74 5.22
C MET A 1 10.55 -8.90 4.31
N ALA A 2 10.88 -8.69 3.04
CA ALA A 2 11.23 -9.79 2.12
C ALA A 2 12.37 -10.73 2.59
N LYS A 3 13.31 -10.24 3.40
CA LYS A 3 14.41 -11.08 3.94
C LYS A 3 13.93 -12.22 4.86
N ILE A 4 12.83 -12.03 5.61
CA ILE A 4 12.25 -13.05 6.50
C ILE A 4 11.67 -14.21 5.68
N TYR A 5 11.17 -13.91 4.48
CA TYR A 5 10.46 -14.85 3.60
C TYR A 5 11.27 -15.28 2.38
N LYS A 6 12.56 -14.96 2.30
CA LYS A 6 13.42 -15.14 1.11
C LYS A 6 13.31 -16.50 0.43
N ASN A 7 13.12 -17.57 1.20
CA ASN A 7 13.03 -18.94 0.68
C ASN A 7 11.57 -19.42 0.49
N LYS A 8 10.58 -18.53 0.68
CA LYS A 8 9.15 -18.87 0.64
C LYS A 8 8.40 -18.06 -0.40
N VAL A 9 9.06 -17.13 -1.06
CA VAL A 9 8.45 -16.21 -2.03
C VAL A 9 9.04 -16.39 -3.41
N ASP A 10 8.25 -16.11 -4.39
CA ASP A 10 8.68 -15.96 -5.77
C ASP A 10 9.19 -14.54 -6.00
N GLU A 11 10.48 -14.40 -6.31
CA GLU A 11 11.14 -13.09 -6.47
C GLU A 11 10.57 -12.31 -7.66
N ASP A 12 10.13 -12.97 -8.74
CA ASP A 12 9.51 -12.30 -9.88
C ASP A 12 8.15 -11.74 -9.51
N LEU A 13 7.34 -12.49 -8.75
CA LEU A 13 6.04 -12.00 -8.28
C LEU A 13 6.20 -10.77 -7.39
N LEU A 14 7.17 -10.76 -6.48
CA LEU A 14 7.46 -9.59 -5.66
C LEU A 14 7.94 -8.40 -6.49
N LYS A 15 8.89 -8.65 -7.40
CA LYS A 15 9.51 -7.61 -8.22
C LYS A 15 8.49 -6.93 -9.12
N TYR A 16 7.81 -7.70 -9.94
CA TYR A 16 6.85 -7.16 -10.91
C TYR A 16 5.55 -6.72 -10.25
N GLY A 17 5.10 -7.43 -9.21
CA GLY A 17 3.99 -6.97 -8.38
C GLY A 17 4.24 -5.57 -7.79
N ALA A 18 5.45 -5.32 -7.26
CA ALA A 18 5.82 -4.00 -6.75
C ALA A 18 5.92 -2.94 -7.84
N TYR A 19 6.43 -3.28 -9.04
CA TYR A 19 6.48 -2.34 -10.16
C TYR A 19 5.09 -1.87 -10.60
N PHE A 20 4.12 -2.77 -10.62
CA PHE A 20 2.79 -2.48 -11.16
C PHE A 20 1.77 -2.11 -10.10
N HIS A 21 2.09 -2.30 -8.82
CA HIS A 21 1.22 -2.03 -7.68
C HIS A 21 0.48 -0.67 -7.75
N GLY A 22 1.15 0.41 -8.14
CA GLY A 22 0.56 1.75 -8.13
C GLY A 22 -0.20 2.14 -9.39
N ILE A 23 -0.24 1.30 -10.42
CA ILE A 23 -0.78 1.64 -11.76
C ILE A 23 -1.76 0.61 -12.32
N ILE A 24 -1.86 -0.57 -11.73
CA ILE A 24 -2.64 -1.71 -12.24
C ILE A 24 -4.17 -1.50 -12.29
N TYR A 25 -4.67 -0.47 -11.63
CA TYR A 25 -6.11 -0.21 -11.48
C TYR A 25 -6.80 0.31 -12.77
N GLU A 26 -6.04 0.75 -13.77
CA GLU A 26 -6.57 1.19 -15.06
C GLU A 26 -6.55 0.02 -16.07
N GLU A 27 -7.70 -0.25 -16.73
CA GLU A 27 -7.85 -1.40 -17.63
C GLU A 27 -6.88 -1.36 -18.82
N GLU A 28 -6.68 -0.18 -19.41
CA GLU A 28 -5.73 0.00 -20.52
C GLU A 28 -4.29 -0.29 -20.06
N ILE A 29 -3.92 0.17 -18.86
CA ILE A 29 -2.58 -0.09 -18.27
C ILE A 29 -2.42 -1.57 -17.96
N ARG A 30 -3.45 -2.22 -17.44
CA ARG A 30 -3.44 -3.68 -17.18
C ARG A 30 -3.13 -4.46 -18.45
N THR A 31 -3.77 -4.14 -19.57
CA THR A 31 -3.51 -4.77 -20.87
C THR A 31 -2.06 -4.56 -21.31
N ASN A 32 -1.56 -3.34 -21.21
CA ASN A 32 -0.17 -3.01 -21.56
C ASN A 32 0.85 -3.76 -20.67
N ILE A 33 0.55 -3.94 -19.38
CA ILE A 33 1.38 -4.74 -18.44
C ILE A 33 1.43 -6.19 -18.89
N GLU A 34 0.29 -6.80 -19.23
CA GLU A 34 0.24 -8.19 -19.69
C GLU A 34 1.02 -8.38 -21.01
N GLU A 35 0.89 -7.45 -21.96
CA GLU A 35 1.65 -7.47 -23.21
C GLU A 35 3.16 -7.33 -22.97
N PHE A 36 3.56 -6.43 -22.06
CA PHE A 36 4.95 -6.28 -21.66
C PHE A 36 5.49 -7.57 -21.04
N LEU A 37 4.75 -8.19 -20.11
CA LEU A 37 5.17 -9.43 -19.46
C LEU A 37 5.29 -10.60 -20.46
N LYS A 38 4.40 -10.65 -21.47
CA LYS A 38 4.54 -11.61 -22.60
C LYS A 38 5.80 -11.34 -23.42
N SER A 39 6.14 -10.08 -23.66
CA SER A 39 7.33 -9.71 -24.45
C SER A 39 8.66 -10.12 -23.80
N ILE A 40 8.67 -10.30 -22.47
CA ILE A 40 9.83 -10.80 -21.71
C ILE A 40 9.72 -12.29 -21.35
N GLU A 41 8.89 -13.00 -22.11
CA GLU A 41 8.79 -14.47 -22.12
C GLU A 41 8.16 -15.10 -20.87
N PHE A 42 7.40 -14.36 -20.06
CA PHE A 42 6.58 -14.98 -19.02
C PHE A 42 5.40 -15.73 -19.64
N ASN A 43 5.12 -16.94 -19.11
CA ASN A 43 3.92 -17.68 -19.49
C ASN A 43 2.65 -17.07 -18.89
N GLU A 44 1.49 -17.46 -19.41
CA GLU A 44 0.18 -16.89 -19.01
C GLU A 44 -0.11 -17.06 -17.52
N GLU A 45 0.25 -18.20 -16.93
CA GLU A 45 0.05 -18.47 -15.50
C GLU A 45 0.87 -17.49 -14.63
N LYS A 46 2.14 -17.28 -14.99
CA LYS A 46 3.01 -16.35 -14.27
C LYS A 46 2.53 -14.90 -14.41
N ILE A 47 2.07 -14.51 -15.60
CA ILE A 47 1.50 -13.19 -15.85
C ILE A 47 0.27 -12.97 -14.98
N LYS A 48 -0.65 -13.93 -14.95
CA LYS A 48 -1.84 -13.89 -14.09
C LYS A 48 -1.45 -13.70 -12.62
N GLN A 49 -0.51 -14.47 -12.11
CA GLN A 49 -0.03 -14.37 -10.73
C GLN A 49 0.57 -12.98 -10.43
N ILE A 50 1.38 -12.42 -11.34
CA ILE A 50 1.94 -11.06 -11.17
C ILE A 50 0.83 -10.02 -11.09
N VAL A 51 -0.16 -10.09 -11.96
CA VAL A 51 -1.32 -9.19 -11.97
C VAL A 51 -2.12 -9.31 -10.68
N GLU A 52 -2.39 -10.53 -10.22
CA GLU A 52 -3.09 -10.79 -8.95
C GLU A 52 -2.32 -10.24 -7.74
N VAL A 53 -0.99 -10.37 -7.72
CA VAL A 53 -0.14 -9.80 -6.68
C VAL A 53 -0.18 -8.28 -6.69
N ALA A 54 -0.05 -7.65 -7.86
CA ALA A 54 -0.10 -6.20 -7.99
C ALA A 54 -1.46 -5.63 -7.58
N ASP A 55 -2.55 -6.28 -7.98
CA ASP A 55 -3.92 -5.87 -7.69
C ASP A 55 -4.27 -6.10 -6.21
N GLY A 56 -4.00 -7.29 -5.69
CA GLY A 56 -4.26 -7.66 -4.30
C GLY A 56 -3.45 -6.86 -3.28
N SER A 57 -2.29 -6.36 -3.67
CA SER A 57 -1.42 -5.54 -2.81
C SER A 57 -1.85 -4.07 -2.68
N GLN A 58 -2.86 -3.63 -3.43
CA GLN A 58 -3.43 -2.28 -3.27
C GLN A 58 -3.94 -2.07 -1.84
N LYS A 59 -4.00 -0.81 -1.40
CA LYS A 59 -4.45 -0.41 -0.07
C LYS A 59 -5.82 -1.02 0.31
N ASP A 60 -6.75 -1.03 -0.63
CA ASP A 60 -8.10 -1.58 -0.48
C ASP A 60 -8.20 -2.99 -1.09
N GLY A 61 -7.08 -3.58 -1.48
CA GLY A 61 -7.00 -4.92 -2.06
C GLY A 61 -7.22 -6.03 -1.03
N LYS A 62 -7.42 -7.25 -1.55
CA LYS A 62 -7.53 -8.46 -0.73
C LYS A 62 -6.37 -9.40 -1.09
N PRO A 63 -5.20 -9.23 -0.47
CA PRO A 63 -4.04 -10.05 -0.79
C PRO A 63 -4.25 -11.50 -0.36
N GLU A 64 -4.19 -12.43 -1.31
CA GLU A 64 -4.32 -13.86 -1.06
C GLU A 64 -2.94 -14.53 -0.92
N SER A 65 -2.04 -14.27 -1.86
CA SER A 65 -0.68 -14.83 -1.83
C SER A 65 0.21 -14.18 -0.78
N LEU A 66 1.31 -14.86 -0.44
CA LEU A 66 2.30 -14.32 0.49
C LEU A 66 2.96 -13.05 -0.07
N GLU A 67 3.25 -13.04 -1.38
CA GLU A 67 3.83 -11.89 -2.08
C GLU A 67 2.91 -10.68 -2.03
N ALA A 68 1.62 -10.87 -2.30
CA ALA A 68 0.63 -9.81 -2.21
C ALA A 68 0.51 -9.25 -0.77
N LYS A 69 0.52 -10.11 0.25
CA LYS A 69 0.53 -9.69 1.67
C LYS A 69 1.77 -8.90 2.04
N ILE A 70 2.94 -9.33 1.57
CA ILE A 70 4.20 -8.61 1.79
C ILE A 70 4.14 -7.21 1.19
N LEU A 71 3.69 -7.08 -0.05
CA LEU A 71 3.60 -5.79 -0.73
C LEU A 71 2.52 -4.89 -0.13
N HIS A 72 1.37 -5.44 0.22
CA HIS A 72 0.29 -4.72 0.91
C HIS A 72 0.78 -4.13 2.23
N ASP A 73 1.38 -4.94 3.09
CA ASP A 73 1.90 -4.50 4.37
C ASP A 73 3.05 -3.50 4.22
N ALA A 74 3.92 -3.70 3.22
CA ALA A 74 4.99 -2.75 2.90
C ALA A 74 4.44 -1.38 2.53
N HIS A 75 3.35 -1.33 1.75
CA HIS A 75 2.66 -0.09 1.40
C HIS A 75 2.08 0.61 2.63
N LEU A 76 1.41 -0.13 3.52
CA LEU A 76 0.84 0.45 4.75
C LEU A 76 1.91 0.95 5.72
N LEU A 77 3.07 0.30 5.78
CA LEU A 77 4.19 0.67 6.66
C LEU A 77 5.17 1.67 6.04
N GLU A 78 4.96 2.06 4.79
CA GLU A 78 5.84 2.99 4.08
C GLU A 78 6.14 4.25 4.91
N GLY A 79 7.43 4.63 4.96
CA GLY A 79 7.90 5.87 5.56
C GLY A 79 7.75 6.00 7.07
N GLY A 80 7.36 4.95 7.79
CA GLY A 80 7.25 4.95 9.24
C GLY A 80 6.07 5.78 9.77
N GLU A 81 6.13 6.16 11.05
CA GLU A 81 5.02 6.78 11.78
C GLU A 81 4.64 8.16 11.26
N THR A 82 5.62 8.99 10.92
CA THR A 82 5.40 10.40 10.54
C THR A 82 4.97 10.58 9.09
N PHE A 83 5.36 9.65 8.22
CA PHE A 83 5.15 9.79 6.77
C PHE A 83 3.67 9.87 6.38
N LEU A 84 2.81 9.11 7.06
CA LEU A 84 1.37 9.15 6.82
C LEU A 84 0.82 10.58 6.96
N ILE A 85 1.21 11.27 8.04
CA ILE A 85 0.74 12.63 8.31
C ILE A 85 1.30 13.62 7.28
N VAL A 86 2.61 13.59 7.08
CA VAL A 86 3.28 14.51 6.13
C VAL A 86 2.73 14.33 4.72
N LYS A 87 2.64 13.09 4.24
CA LYS A 87 2.09 12.76 2.92
C LYS A 87 0.64 13.25 2.78
N SER A 88 -0.17 13.05 3.80
CA SER A 88 -1.57 13.47 3.78
C SER A 88 -1.74 14.98 3.77
N LEU A 89 -0.96 15.71 4.57
CA LEU A 89 -0.99 17.18 4.57
C LEU A 89 -0.55 17.77 3.22
N ILE A 90 0.51 17.22 2.61
CA ILE A 90 0.95 17.62 1.27
C ILE A 90 -0.14 17.31 0.24
N THR A 91 -0.71 16.11 0.27
CA THR A 91 -1.75 15.70 -0.68
C THR A 91 -3.01 16.55 -0.52
N GLY A 92 -3.43 16.85 0.71
CA GLY A 92 -4.55 17.74 1.00
C GLY A 92 -4.32 19.13 0.42
N SER A 93 -3.13 19.71 0.64
CA SER A 93 -2.75 21.00 0.09
C SER A 93 -2.80 21.01 -1.45
N LEU A 94 -2.27 19.98 -2.11
CA LEU A 94 -2.32 19.84 -3.57
C LEU A 94 -3.76 19.73 -4.10
N ARG A 95 -4.67 19.16 -3.32
CA ARG A 95 -6.11 19.08 -3.60
C ARG A 95 -6.89 20.31 -3.20
N ARG A 96 -6.20 21.35 -2.74
CA ARG A 96 -6.81 22.61 -2.24
C ARG A 96 -7.72 22.44 -1.03
N GLN A 97 -7.49 21.41 -0.23
CA GLN A 97 -8.15 21.20 1.04
C GLN A 97 -7.52 22.08 2.13
N SER A 98 -8.34 22.63 2.99
CA SER A 98 -7.87 23.26 4.23
C SER A 98 -7.24 22.21 5.17
N LEU A 99 -6.55 22.66 6.20
CA LEU A 99 -5.99 21.79 7.22
C LEU A 99 -7.07 20.95 7.89
N LEU A 100 -8.19 21.54 8.25
CA LEU A 100 -9.31 20.84 8.91
C LEU A 100 -9.94 19.79 8.01
N GLU A 101 -10.18 20.10 6.74
CA GLU A 101 -10.70 19.12 5.76
C GLU A 101 -9.73 17.95 5.55
N THR A 102 -8.42 18.22 5.56
CA THR A 102 -7.41 17.16 5.44
C THR A 102 -7.40 16.27 6.68
N ILE A 103 -7.52 16.85 7.88
CA ILE A 103 -7.61 16.10 9.14
C ILE A 103 -8.88 15.24 9.16
N GLU A 104 -10.03 15.80 8.82
CA GLU A 104 -11.29 15.08 8.74
C GLU A 104 -11.22 13.92 7.75
N TYR A 105 -10.60 14.13 6.58
CA TYR A 105 -10.38 13.09 5.60
C TYR A 105 -9.51 11.94 6.16
N LEU A 106 -8.43 12.26 6.88
CA LEU A 106 -7.58 11.26 7.53
C LEU A 106 -8.36 10.41 8.53
N GLU A 107 -9.10 11.05 9.43
CA GLU A 107 -9.88 10.38 10.47
C GLU A 107 -11.01 9.52 9.88
N THR A 108 -11.64 9.98 8.81
CA THR A 108 -12.81 9.31 8.22
C THR A 108 -12.44 8.20 7.26
N ASN A 109 -11.38 8.39 6.45
CA ASN A 109 -11.09 7.53 5.30
C ASN A 109 -9.78 6.73 5.41
N ILE A 110 -8.90 7.06 6.35
CA ILE A 110 -7.58 6.44 6.44
C ILE A 110 -7.41 5.67 7.75
N LEU A 111 -7.56 6.35 8.89
CA LEU A 111 -7.30 5.73 10.19
C LEU A 111 -8.37 4.70 10.55
N ASN A 112 -7.94 3.56 11.09
CA ASN A 112 -8.78 2.39 11.41
C ASN A 112 -9.51 1.78 10.21
N LYS A 113 -9.05 2.01 8.97
CA LYS A 113 -9.68 1.44 7.77
C LYS A 113 -8.92 0.25 7.20
N HIS A 114 -7.64 0.12 7.55
CA HIS A 114 -6.76 -0.89 6.98
C HIS A 114 -6.10 -1.72 8.08
N HIS A 115 -5.53 -2.86 7.72
CA HIS A 115 -4.78 -3.71 8.64
C HIS A 115 -3.67 -4.44 7.88
N CYS A 116 -2.60 -4.78 8.58
CA CYS A 116 -1.56 -5.65 8.05
C CYS A 116 -1.97 -7.12 8.17
N TYR A 117 -1.52 -7.94 7.22
CA TYR A 117 -1.80 -9.37 7.15
C TYR A 117 -0.70 -10.22 7.79
N LEU A 118 0.55 -9.73 7.79
CA LEU A 118 1.68 -10.47 8.36
C LEU A 118 1.79 -10.19 9.86
N PRO A 119 1.91 -11.25 10.70
CA PRO A 119 1.88 -11.10 12.16
C PRO A 119 2.88 -10.08 12.71
N GLU A 120 4.10 -10.04 12.16
CA GLU A 120 5.16 -9.10 12.57
C GLU A 120 4.87 -7.64 12.21
N ASN A 121 3.90 -7.39 11.33
CA ASN A 121 3.55 -6.05 10.86
C ASN A 121 2.31 -5.48 11.56
N ILE A 122 1.48 -6.34 12.15
CA ILE A 122 0.20 -5.93 12.76
C ILE A 122 0.45 -4.89 13.86
N GLU A 123 1.36 -5.18 14.80
CA GLU A 123 1.62 -4.26 15.90
C GLU A 123 2.30 -2.97 15.44
N ARG A 124 3.26 -3.08 14.51
CA ARG A 124 3.91 -1.90 13.90
C ARG A 124 2.92 -0.96 13.21
N TYR A 125 1.90 -1.52 12.56
CA TYR A 125 0.88 -0.70 11.92
C TYR A 125 -0.04 -0.02 12.95
N LYS A 126 -0.41 -0.70 14.02
CA LYS A 126 -1.15 -0.11 15.13
C LYS A 126 -0.39 1.04 15.81
N GLU A 127 0.92 0.88 16.02
CA GLU A 127 1.77 1.94 16.56
C GLU A 127 1.79 3.16 15.63
N LYS A 128 1.90 2.93 14.32
CA LYS A 128 1.82 3.99 13.31
C LYS A 128 0.49 4.74 13.35
N GLU A 129 -0.63 4.03 13.44
CA GLU A 129 -1.96 4.64 13.55
C GLU A 129 -2.13 5.40 14.88
N LYS A 130 -1.67 4.80 15.99
CA LYS A 130 -1.70 5.45 17.30
C LYS A 130 -0.94 6.77 17.29
N PHE A 131 0.27 6.80 16.71
CA PHE A 131 1.03 8.03 16.56
C PHE A 131 0.24 9.08 15.77
N ALA A 132 -0.38 8.68 14.67
CA ALA A 132 -1.18 9.59 13.86
C ALA A 132 -2.39 10.16 14.64
N PHE A 133 -3.12 9.34 15.39
CA PHE A 133 -4.21 9.79 16.26
C PHE A 133 -3.74 10.78 17.31
N ASP A 134 -2.66 10.46 18.02
CA ASP A 134 -2.11 11.32 19.08
C ASP A 134 -1.65 12.67 18.51
N PHE A 135 -1.04 12.66 17.32
CA PHE A 135 -0.61 13.86 16.61
C PHE A 135 -1.81 14.74 16.20
N LEU A 136 -2.81 14.15 15.55
CA LEU A 136 -3.99 14.88 15.07
C LEU A 136 -4.81 15.44 16.25
N TYR A 137 -4.92 14.68 17.32
CA TYR A 137 -5.58 15.17 18.54
C TYR A 137 -4.89 16.42 19.09
N LYS A 138 -3.56 16.38 19.25
CA LYS A 138 -2.79 17.54 19.70
C LYS A 138 -2.91 18.72 18.75
N LEU A 139 -2.84 18.46 17.44
CA LEU A 139 -2.98 19.51 16.44
C LEU A 139 -4.34 20.21 16.53
N LYS A 140 -5.42 19.44 16.63
CA LYS A 140 -6.80 19.99 16.73
C LYS A 140 -7.04 20.81 17.98
N THR A 141 -6.34 20.54 19.08
CA THR A 141 -6.50 21.30 20.33
C THR A 141 -5.85 22.67 20.28
N HIS A 142 -5.08 22.99 19.23
CA HIS A 142 -4.31 24.23 19.11
C HIS A 142 -4.65 25.05 17.84
N ILE A 143 -5.64 24.64 17.09
CA ILE A 143 -6.09 25.34 15.88
C ILE A 143 -7.54 25.84 16.00
#